data_5ef91fb5b9e0a3bf4b73dcfdbefd7662
#
_entry.id   5ef91fb5b9e0a3bf4b73dcfdbefd7662
#
_cell.length_a   1.000
_cell.length_b   1.000
_cell.length_c   1.000
_cell.angle_alpha   90.00
_cell.angle_beta   90.00
_cell.angle_gamma   90.00
#
_symmetry.space_group_name_H-M   'P 1'
#
loop_
_entity.id
_entity.type
_entity.pdbx_description
1 polymer ?
#
loop_
_entity_poly.entity_id
_entity_poly.type
_entity_poly.pdbx_seq_one_letter_code
_entity_poly.pdbx_strand_id
1 'polypeptide(L)'
;MVALKTQGYWTRNWLIWLILSILLIVFIVQSINIHSIQTQKGSIIEKAGSQALRQVSEKAIRGDILDRNGEILATSLLRAKINIDPTILQKEFISDLAKALEFSETEFKDLMDSQLSKKRGRRYWIIKDDISLNSQMIGDIESLITDRRKVCAEMIVDKKLKLHHRILSKIGVQEYPNEKIKVNRCTKQKLAGVKIEKYTQRYYPRGASLAPLIGRLNSDGDGIAGIEQEFNDLLKGKDGEKEISTSSDSGSYFNPKVVTKKQNGKNIQLTIDANIQFMAYDAIKNSVKRHDADSGSAIILSPNGEILSMANYPADNPNDKSTYIPENYKNRILTDLLEPGSTMKPFTMLLALDQGKITATEDECFDVTKRIGHVIPTYNDKKIYKCMTVKKILQKSDNLGTVNVMEKLDKETVYETWSNLGFGKSLALIPSIETPGVLKLPYEWSNADKRTASFGYGPMNTNLAQLARAYLVFGNEGSMPRLKLFQNFNKFDEDNVKVFKRETVSNIANHLKAVVENGSGYRAKMRGHEVAGKTGTVDVRLASGGYSKKGNVNTYFSGFSPVENPKYFMSINLNKPKKCFRGYTNKPFKCEGSNSAAIAFNEAMNKILNNGNYDLQLAGN
;
A
#
# COMPACT_ATOMS: atom_id res chain seq x y z
N MET A 1 -74.86 -58.01 -78.01
CA MET A 1 -74.25 -58.63 -76.84
C MET A 1 -72.79 -58.26 -76.74
N VAL A 2 -72.38 -57.60 -75.75
CA VAL A 2 -71.12 -57.29 -75.11
C VAL A 2 -71.09 -55.81 -74.80
N ALA A 3 -71.69 -55.40 -73.70
CA ALA A 3 -71.48 -54.09 -73.11
C ALA A 3 -71.66 -54.23 -71.59
N LEU A 4 -70.73 -54.87 -70.84
CA LEU A 4 -70.72 -54.95 -69.38
C LEU A 4 -69.33 -55.42 -68.84
N LYS A 5 -68.26 -54.72 -69.12
CA LYS A 5 -66.99 -55.00 -68.39
C LYS A 5 -65.99 -53.88 -68.25
N THR A 6 -66.33 -52.66 -68.47
CA THR A 6 -65.34 -51.52 -68.41
C THR A 6 -65.53 -50.58 -67.21
N GLN A 7 -66.63 -50.77 -66.39
CA GLN A 7 -66.87 -49.86 -65.26
C GLN A 7 -66.03 -50.24 -63.96
N GLY A 8 -65.59 -51.48 -63.80
CA GLY A 8 -64.87 -51.93 -62.62
C GLY A 8 -63.37 -51.51 -62.60
N TYR A 9 -62.78 -51.23 -63.74
CA TYR A 9 -61.34 -50.84 -63.81
C TYR A 9 -61.08 -49.39 -63.47
N TRP A 10 -61.99 -48.48 -63.76
CA TRP A 10 -61.87 -47.09 -63.46
C TRP A 10 -62.02 -46.77 -61.97
N THR A 11 -62.94 -47.36 -61.30
CA THR A 11 -63.14 -47.15 -59.86
C THR A 11 -62.01 -47.72 -59.01
N ARG A 12 -61.42 -48.84 -59.47
CA ARG A 12 -60.26 -49.45 -58.74
C ARG A 12 -59.00 -48.65 -58.91
N ASN A 13 -58.75 -48.06 -60.08
CA ASN A 13 -57.57 -47.18 -60.29
C ASN A 13 -57.72 -45.87 -59.56
N TRP A 14 -58.92 -45.29 -59.46
CA TRP A 14 -59.14 -44.08 -58.69
C TRP A 14 -58.87 -44.30 -57.17
N LEU A 15 -59.28 -45.43 -56.61
CA LEU A 15 -58.97 -45.77 -55.22
C LEU A 15 -57.46 -45.94 -54.99
N ILE A 16 -56.74 -46.52 -55.92
CA ILE A 16 -55.28 -46.66 -55.83
C ILE A 16 -54.63 -45.31 -55.84
N TRP A 17 -55.02 -44.38 -56.74
CA TRP A 17 -54.48 -43.01 -56.76
C TRP A 17 -54.87 -42.23 -55.50
N LEU A 18 -56.04 -42.43 -54.93
CA LEU A 18 -56.43 -41.80 -53.66
C LEU A 18 -55.57 -42.31 -52.52
N ILE A 19 -55.33 -43.61 -52.41
CA ILE A 19 -54.41 -44.16 -51.38
C ILE A 19 -53.00 -43.67 -51.55
N LEU A 20 -52.48 -43.64 -52.79
CA LEU A 20 -51.13 -43.10 -53.06
C LEU A 20 -51.03 -41.63 -52.71
N SER A 21 -52.04 -40.82 -53.01
CA SER A 21 -52.10 -39.42 -52.62
C SER A 21 -52.11 -39.22 -51.09
N ILE A 22 -52.88 -40.02 -50.38
CA ILE A 22 -52.89 -39.99 -48.89
C ILE A 22 -51.51 -40.37 -48.32
N LEU A 23 -50.90 -41.44 -48.85
CA LEU A 23 -49.57 -41.86 -48.45
C LEU A 23 -48.50 -40.77 -48.72
N LEU A 24 -48.61 -40.10 -49.87
CA LEU A 24 -47.71 -38.99 -50.20
C LEU A 24 -47.88 -37.81 -49.24
N ILE A 25 -49.13 -37.44 -48.92
CA ILE A 25 -49.42 -36.37 -47.96
C ILE A 25 -48.88 -36.74 -46.60
N VAL A 26 -49.10 -37.97 -46.13
CA VAL A 26 -48.54 -38.45 -44.85
C VAL A 26 -47.01 -38.38 -44.86
N PHE A 27 -46.39 -38.80 -45.94
CA PHE A 27 -44.93 -38.72 -46.10
C PHE A 27 -44.43 -37.28 -46.08
N ILE A 28 -45.09 -36.36 -46.76
CA ILE A 28 -44.74 -34.92 -46.74
C ILE A 28 -44.88 -34.35 -45.34
N VAL A 29 -45.98 -34.61 -44.66
CA VAL A 29 -46.21 -34.17 -43.27
C VAL A 29 -45.15 -34.73 -42.31
N GLN A 30 -44.80 -36.00 -42.44
CA GLN A 30 -43.75 -36.64 -41.68
C GLN A 30 -42.38 -36.02 -41.96
N SER A 31 -42.06 -35.74 -43.23
CA SER A 31 -40.79 -35.08 -43.63
C SER A 31 -40.68 -33.65 -43.07
N ILE A 32 -41.77 -32.90 -43.10
CA ILE A 32 -41.85 -31.56 -42.51
C ILE A 32 -41.65 -31.62 -40.98
N ASN A 33 -42.30 -32.59 -40.31
CA ASN A 33 -42.14 -32.79 -38.89
C ASN A 33 -40.69 -33.16 -38.51
N ILE A 34 -40.06 -34.07 -39.27
CA ILE A 34 -38.68 -34.47 -39.06
C ILE A 34 -37.73 -33.26 -39.28
N HIS A 35 -37.97 -32.48 -40.33
CA HIS A 35 -37.16 -31.28 -40.59
C HIS A 35 -37.36 -30.21 -39.52
N SER A 36 -38.57 -29.98 -39.05
CA SER A 36 -38.87 -29.07 -37.92
C SER A 36 -38.18 -29.54 -36.63
N ILE A 37 -38.20 -30.86 -36.30
CA ILE A 37 -37.52 -31.41 -35.14
C ILE A 37 -35.98 -31.27 -35.27
N GLN A 38 -35.44 -31.45 -36.49
CA GLN A 38 -33.99 -31.28 -36.71
C GLN A 38 -33.55 -29.82 -36.59
N THR A 39 -34.30 -28.87 -37.12
CA THR A 39 -34.00 -27.41 -36.97
C THR A 39 -34.19 -26.93 -35.55
N GLN A 40 -35.24 -27.41 -34.82
CA GLN A 40 -35.37 -27.09 -33.41
C GLN A 40 -34.26 -27.74 -32.56
N LYS A 41 -33.82 -28.98 -32.86
CA LYS A 41 -32.68 -29.61 -32.21
C LYS A 41 -31.40 -28.83 -32.42
N GLY A 42 -31.14 -28.29 -33.63
CA GLY A 42 -30.00 -27.42 -33.90
C GLY A 42 -30.01 -26.18 -33.03
N SER A 43 -31.14 -25.46 -32.98
CA SER A 43 -31.30 -24.26 -32.17
C SER A 43 -31.26 -24.53 -30.64
N ILE A 44 -31.77 -25.70 -30.22
CA ILE A 44 -31.71 -26.14 -28.81
C ILE A 44 -30.28 -26.53 -28.43
N ILE A 45 -29.54 -27.20 -29.32
CA ILE A 45 -28.14 -27.58 -29.09
C ILE A 45 -27.26 -26.32 -29.05
N GLU A 46 -27.51 -25.35 -29.93
CA GLU A 46 -26.79 -24.07 -29.95
C GLU A 46 -27.10 -23.22 -28.70
N LYS A 47 -28.37 -23.13 -28.28
CA LYS A 47 -28.76 -22.50 -27.02
C LYS A 47 -28.23 -23.25 -25.80
N ALA A 48 -28.26 -24.56 -25.79
CA ALA A 48 -27.68 -25.36 -24.72
C ALA A 48 -26.15 -25.22 -24.68
N GLY A 49 -25.48 -25.12 -25.83
CA GLY A 49 -24.05 -24.85 -25.93
C GLY A 49 -23.70 -23.48 -25.37
N SER A 50 -24.45 -22.45 -25.76
CA SER A 50 -24.19 -21.07 -25.28
C SER A 50 -24.52 -20.87 -23.79
N GLN A 51 -25.49 -21.63 -23.24
CA GLN A 51 -25.81 -21.62 -21.81
C GLN A 51 -24.85 -22.46 -20.95
N ALA A 52 -24.15 -23.43 -21.55
CA ALA A 52 -23.18 -24.28 -20.87
C ALA A 52 -21.78 -23.67 -20.83
N LEU A 53 -21.48 -22.69 -21.70
CA LEU A 53 -20.20 -22.00 -21.74
C LEU A 53 -20.27 -20.74 -20.88
N ARG A 54 -19.38 -20.65 -19.90
CA ARG A 54 -19.25 -19.47 -19.04
C ARG A 54 -17.84 -18.93 -19.12
N GLN A 55 -17.72 -17.64 -19.40
CA GLN A 55 -16.43 -16.95 -19.26
C GLN A 55 -16.17 -16.63 -17.80
N VAL A 56 -14.99 -17.00 -17.33
CA VAL A 56 -14.53 -16.74 -15.95
C VAL A 56 -13.20 -16.03 -16.03
N SER A 57 -13.14 -14.88 -15.36
CA SER A 57 -11.89 -14.14 -15.20
C SER A 57 -10.93 -14.90 -14.29
N GLU A 58 -9.69 -15.08 -14.75
CA GLU A 58 -8.59 -15.57 -13.93
C GLU A 58 -7.76 -14.37 -13.46
N LYS A 59 -7.88 -14.03 -12.17
CA LYS A 59 -7.23 -12.87 -11.60
C LYS A 59 -5.71 -12.97 -11.68
N ALA A 60 -5.07 -11.88 -12.12
CA ALA A 60 -3.62 -11.71 -12.03
C ALA A 60 -3.21 -11.57 -10.55
N ILE A 61 -2.01 -12.03 -10.24
CA ILE A 61 -1.42 -11.82 -8.92
C ILE A 61 -0.67 -10.49 -8.98
N ARG A 62 -1.00 -9.59 -8.03
CA ARG A 62 -0.34 -8.30 -7.91
C ARG A 62 1.11 -8.49 -7.48
N GLY A 63 2.05 -7.81 -8.16
CA GLY A 63 3.49 -7.87 -7.89
C GLY A 63 3.85 -7.43 -6.47
N ASP A 64 4.96 -7.95 -5.97
CA ASP A 64 5.48 -7.62 -4.65
C ASP A 64 6.22 -6.28 -4.64
N ILE A 65 6.20 -5.62 -3.48
CA ILE A 65 7.06 -4.48 -3.20
C ILE A 65 8.12 -4.97 -2.20
N LEU A 66 9.38 -4.80 -2.56
CA LEU A 66 10.53 -5.31 -1.83
C LEU A 66 11.38 -4.15 -1.30
N ASP A 67 12.07 -4.39 -0.20
CA ASP A 67 13.12 -3.52 0.31
C ASP A 67 14.42 -3.69 -0.49
N ARG A 68 15.47 -2.95 -0.12
CA ARG A 68 16.78 -3.01 -0.79
C ARG A 68 17.45 -4.39 -0.74
N ASN A 69 17.13 -5.20 0.26
CA ASN A 69 17.69 -6.52 0.51
C ASN A 69 16.81 -7.65 -0.05
N GLY A 70 15.68 -7.32 -0.69
CA GLY A 70 14.70 -8.28 -1.18
C GLY A 70 13.68 -8.71 -0.12
N GLU A 71 13.63 -8.06 1.05
CA GLU A 71 12.62 -8.32 2.06
C GLU A 71 11.25 -7.81 1.61
N ILE A 72 10.21 -8.61 1.85
CA ILE A 72 8.84 -8.29 1.42
C ILE A 72 8.25 -7.15 2.27
N LEU A 73 7.88 -6.05 1.60
CA LEU A 73 7.18 -4.91 2.19
C LEU A 73 5.67 -4.95 1.90
N ALA A 74 5.28 -5.49 0.75
CA ALA A 74 3.89 -5.78 0.41
C ALA A 74 3.82 -6.99 -0.53
N THR A 75 2.93 -7.94 -0.24
CA THR A 75 2.72 -9.15 -1.06
C THR A 75 1.25 -9.51 -1.17
N SER A 76 0.92 -10.39 -2.12
CA SER A 76 -0.43 -10.90 -2.32
C SER A 76 -0.52 -12.34 -1.82
N LEU A 77 -1.18 -12.55 -0.70
CA LEU A 77 -1.41 -13.86 -0.12
C LEU A 77 -2.62 -14.53 -0.81
N LEU A 78 -2.48 -15.79 -1.14
CA LEU A 78 -3.59 -16.61 -1.62
C LEU A 78 -4.43 -17.06 -0.42
N ARG A 79 -5.70 -16.66 -0.42
CA ARG A 79 -6.67 -16.93 0.64
C ARG A 79 -7.89 -17.64 0.08
N ALA A 80 -8.65 -18.24 0.97
CA ALA A 80 -9.91 -18.87 0.65
C ALA A 80 -10.99 -18.48 1.65
N LYS A 81 -12.22 -18.46 1.18
CA LYS A 81 -13.42 -18.47 2.01
C LYS A 81 -14.27 -19.68 1.66
N ILE A 82 -14.90 -20.25 2.67
CA ILE A 82 -15.76 -21.40 2.54
C ILE A 82 -17.20 -20.93 2.62
N ASN A 83 -17.91 -21.13 1.50
CA ASN A 83 -19.33 -20.83 1.38
C ASN A 83 -20.13 -22.13 1.46
N ILE A 84 -21.22 -22.11 2.21
CA ILE A 84 -22.14 -23.23 2.34
C ILE A 84 -23.54 -22.80 1.90
N ASP A 85 -24.19 -23.64 1.07
CA ASP A 85 -25.64 -23.61 0.85
C ASP A 85 -26.27 -24.71 1.70
N PRO A 86 -26.79 -24.39 2.89
CA PRO A 86 -27.35 -25.39 3.78
C PRO A 86 -28.66 -26.03 3.26
N THR A 87 -29.26 -25.42 2.20
CA THR A 87 -30.54 -25.97 1.63
C THR A 87 -30.33 -27.22 0.79
N ILE A 88 -29.11 -27.47 0.32
CA ILE A 88 -28.74 -28.62 -0.51
C ILE A 88 -27.66 -29.49 0.12
N LEU A 89 -27.20 -29.16 1.32
CA LEU A 89 -26.22 -29.94 2.06
C LEU A 89 -26.81 -31.26 2.53
N GLN A 90 -26.17 -32.38 2.18
CA GLN A 90 -26.61 -33.70 2.56
C GLN A 90 -26.24 -34.00 4.02
N LYS A 91 -27.20 -34.65 4.74
CA LYS A 91 -27.06 -34.95 6.18
C LYS A 91 -25.86 -35.85 6.49
N GLU A 92 -25.54 -36.75 5.57
CA GLU A 92 -24.47 -37.75 5.68
C GLU A 92 -23.06 -37.15 5.71
N PHE A 93 -22.91 -35.87 5.31
CA PHE A 93 -21.65 -35.16 5.32
C PHE A 93 -21.51 -34.16 6.47
N ILE A 94 -22.57 -33.93 7.26
CA ILE A 94 -22.58 -32.88 8.30
C ILE A 94 -21.51 -33.11 9.35
N SER A 95 -21.36 -34.34 9.86
CA SER A 95 -20.40 -34.67 10.92
C SER A 95 -18.96 -34.46 10.45
N ASP A 96 -18.60 -34.92 9.25
CA ASP A 96 -17.25 -34.79 8.72
C ASP A 96 -16.95 -33.36 8.28
N LEU A 97 -17.94 -32.64 7.76
CA LEU A 97 -17.80 -31.23 7.40
C LEU A 97 -17.63 -30.35 8.65
N ALA A 98 -18.40 -30.65 9.72
CA ALA A 98 -18.22 -29.95 11.00
C ALA A 98 -16.80 -30.16 11.54
N LYS A 99 -16.30 -31.41 11.52
CA LYS A 99 -14.92 -31.71 11.93
C LYS A 99 -13.87 -31.00 11.08
N ALA A 100 -14.04 -31.02 9.75
CA ALA A 100 -13.12 -30.32 8.83
C ALA A 100 -13.12 -28.80 9.04
N LEU A 101 -14.23 -28.22 9.47
CA LEU A 101 -14.40 -26.81 9.79
C LEU A 101 -14.04 -26.45 11.24
N GLU A 102 -13.58 -27.44 12.04
CA GLU A 102 -13.23 -27.27 13.46
C GLU A 102 -14.40 -26.83 14.34
N PHE A 103 -15.61 -27.35 14.06
CA PHE A 103 -16.79 -27.20 14.88
C PHE A 103 -17.18 -28.55 15.53
N SER A 104 -17.87 -28.49 16.67
CA SER A 104 -18.64 -29.65 17.13
C SER A 104 -19.85 -29.88 16.21
N GLU A 105 -20.33 -31.13 16.10
CA GLU A 105 -21.47 -31.42 15.25
C GLU A 105 -22.74 -30.69 15.70
N THR A 106 -22.93 -30.54 17.00
CA THR A 106 -24.07 -29.81 17.58
C THR A 106 -24.00 -28.32 17.22
N GLU A 107 -22.85 -27.67 17.47
CA GLU A 107 -22.65 -26.26 17.13
C GLU A 107 -22.85 -25.98 15.64
N PHE A 108 -22.33 -26.84 14.77
CA PHE A 108 -22.50 -26.71 13.33
C PHE A 108 -23.97 -26.83 12.90
N LYS A 109 -24.74 -27.76 13.51
CA LYS A 109 -26.18 -27.91 13.25
C LYS A 109 -26.96 -26.66 13.68
N ASP A 110 -26.69 -26.13 14.88
CA ASP A 110 -27.35 -24.94 15.39
C ASP A 110 -27.09 -23.73 14.50
N LEU A 111 -25.84 -23.55 14.03
CA LEU A 111 -25.48 -22.50 13.07
C LEU A 111 -26.22 -22.70 11.72
N MET A 112 -26.33 -23.91 11.22
CA MET A 112 -27.09 -24.26 10.01
C MET A 112 -28.57 -23.90 10.15
N ASP A 113 -29.19 -24.29 11.24
CA ASP A 113 -30.63 -24.05 11.50
C ASP A 113 -30.89 -22.55 11.62
N SER A 114 -29.97 -21.80 12.28
CA SER A 114 -30.00 -20.35 12.31
C SER A 114 -29.91 -19.74 10.91
N GLN A 115 -29.04 -20.25 10.05
CA GLN A 115 -28.90 -19.77 8.67
C GLN A 115 -30.14 -20.09 7.83
N LEU A 116 -30.72 -21.30 7.98
CA LEU A 116 -31.93 -21.73 7.28
C LEU A 116 -33.16 -20.92 7.66
N SER A 117 -33.23 -20.42 8.89
CA SER A 117 -34.31 -19.56 9.40
C SER A 117 -34.38 -18.18 8.75
N LYS A 118 -33.31 -17.72 8.10
CA LYS A 118 -33.25 -16.40 7.47
C LYS A 118 -34.18 -16.30 6.26
N LYS A 119 -34.93 -15.22 6.14
CA LYS A 119 -35.83 -14.92 5.00
C LYS A 119 -35.05 -14.64 3.70
N ARG A 120 -33.85 -14.04 3.78
CA ARG A 120 -32.98 -13.72 2.65
C ARG A 120 -31.56 -14.23 2.90
N GLY A 121 -30.85 -14.59 1.83
CA GLY A 121 -29.44 -15.02 1.89
C GLY A 121 -29.21 -16.41 2.49
N ARG A 122 -30.27 -17.21 2.76
CA ARG A 122 -30.14 -18.54 3.37
C ARG A 122 -29.31 -19.54 2.55
N ARG A 123 -29.20 -19.33 1.24
CA ARG A 123 -28.42 -20.17 0.31
C ARG A 123 -26.97 -19.80 0.17
N TYR A 124 -26.53 -18.69 0.79
CA TYR A 124 -25.16 -18.21 0.72
C TYR A 124 -24.67 -17.85 2.12
N TRP A 125 -23.90 -18.74 2.69
CA TRP A 125 -23.38 -18.60 4.04
C TRP A 125 -21.86 -18.76 4.06
N ILE A 126 -21.14 -17.66 4.30
CA ILE A 126 -19.70 -17.69 4.54
C ILE A 126 -19.50 -18.18 5.97
N ILE A 127 -19.01 -19.40 6.14
CA ILE A 127 -18.77 -19.97 7.47
C ILE A 127 -17.36 -19.73 7.97
N LYS A 128 -16.41 -19.69 7.08
CA LYS A 128 -15.01 -19.36 7.37
C LYS A 128 -14.49 -18.44 6.28
N ASP A 129 -13.70 -17.44 6.66
CA ASP A 129 -13.04 -16.50 5.76
C ASP A 129 -11.56 -16.34 6.15
N ASP A 130 -10.77 -15.76 5.26
CA ASP A 130 -9.33 -15.50 5.44
C ASP A 130 -8.49 -16.74 5.79
N ILE A 131 -8.79 -17.87 5.14
CA ILE A 131 -8.09 -19.13 5.35
C ILE A 131 -6.91 -19.23 4.38
N SER A 132 -5.74 -19.64 4.87
CA SER A 132 -4.62 -19.97 3.98
C SER A 132 -4.98 -21.15 3.06
N LEU A 133 -4.70 -21.03 1.75
CA LEU A 133 -4.93 -22.13 0.81
C LEU A 133 -4.15 -23.42 1.13
N ASN A 134 -3.04 -23.28 1.86
CA ASN A 134 -2.21 -24.42 2.27
C ASN A 134 -2.59 -24.97 3.65
N SER A 135 -3.74 -24.55 4.22
CA SER A 135 -4.19 -25.07 5.51
C SER A 135 -4.73 -26.49 5.38
N GLN A 136 -4.59 -27.27 6.44
CA GLN A 136 -5.15 -28.63 6.56
C GLN A 136 -6.66 -28.61 6.34
N MET A 137 -7.36 -27.60 6.86
CA MET A 137 -8.81 -27.39 6.69
C MET A 137 -9.23 -27.38 5.20
N ILE A 138 -8.51 -26.66 4.34
CA ILE A 138 -8.80 -26.62 2.90
C ILE A 138 -8.59 -28.00 2.27
N GLY A 139 -7.50 -28.70 2.62
CA GLY A 139 -7.23 -30.05 2.14
C GLY A 139 -8.32 -31.04 2.54
N ASP A 140 -8.76 -31.00 3.78
CA ASP A 140 -9.82 -31.87 4.30
C ASP A 140 -11.18 -31.62 3.57
N ILE A 141 -11.52 -30.35 3.34
CA ILE A 141 -12.76 -30.00 2.63
C ILE A 141 -12.67 -30.37 1.14
N GLU A 142 -11.53 -30.14 0.46
CA GLU A 142 -11.33 -30.59 -0.92
C GLU A 142 -11.44 -32.11 -1.04
N SER A 143 -10.92 -32.85 -0.07
CA SER A 143 -11.08 -34.30 0.03
C SER A 143 -12.56 -34.69 0.14
N LEU A 144 -13.33 -34.07 1.03
CA LEU A 144 -14.76 -34.31 1.19
C LEU A 144 -15.57 -33.98 -0.08
N ILE A 145 -15.22 -32.91 -0.80
CA ILE A 145 -15.90 -32.53 -2.06
C ILE A 145 -15.65 -33.59 -3.16
N THR A 146 -14.49 -34.23 -3.16
CA THR A 146 -14.13 -35.25 -4.16
C THR A 146 -14.63 -36.64 -3.80
N ASP A 147 -14.92 -36.91 -2.52
CA ASP A 147 -15.41 -38.18 -2.02
C ASP A 147 -16.81 -38.52 -2.58
N ARG A 148 -17.02 -39.81 -2.88
CA ARG A 148 -18.30 -40.35 -3.38
C ARG A 148 -18.83 -41.41 -2.42
N ARG A 149 -19.74 -41.01 -1.55
CA ARG A 149 -20.34 -41.92 -0.56
C ARG A 149 -21.51 -42.67 -1.13
N LYS A 150 -21.58 -43.96 -0.78
CA LYS A 150 -22.75 -44.80 -1.09
C LYS A 150 -23.82 -44.53 -0.03
N VAL A 151 -24.86 -43.79 -0.44
CA VAL A 151 -26.03 -43.52 0.41
C VAL A 151 -27.15 -44.46 0.01
N CYS A 152 -27.63 -45.22 0.96
CA CYS A 152 -28.73 -46.17 0.75
C CYS A 152 -29.99 -45.67 1.45
N ALA A 153 -31.06 -45.47 0.68
CA ALA A 153 -32.38 -45.13 1.22
C ALA A 153 -33.34 -46.28 1.03
N GLU A 154 -34.09 -46.60 2.08
CA GLU A 154 -35.19 -47.55 2.00
C GLU A 154 -36.38 -46.88 1.28
N MET A 155 -36.77 -47.41 0.16
CA MET A 155 -37.93 -46.94 -0.62
C MET A 155 -39.02 -47.98 -0.63
N ILE A 156 -40.25 -47.55 -0.41
CA ILE A 156 -41.43 -48.37 -0.62
C ILE A 156 -41.81 -48.24 -2.11
N VAL A 157 -41.72 -49.33 -2.83
CA VAL A 157 -42.05 -49.39 -4.27
C VAL A 157 -43.18 -50.32 -4.49
N ASP A 158 -44.13 -49.98 -5.35
CA ASP A 158 -45.17 -50.91 -5.77
C ASP A 158 -44.54 -52.08 -6.55
N LYS A 159 -44.79 -53.27 -6.14
CA LYS A 159 -44.35 -54.51 -6.81
C LYS A 159 -44.86 -54.50 -8.25
N LYS A 160 -43.96 -54.48 -9.22
CA LYS A 160 -44.36 -54.56 -10.62
C LYS A 160 -45.06 -55.87 -10.87
N LEU A 161 -46.35 -55.80 -11.12
CA LEU A 161 -47.13 -56.97 -11.59
C LEU A 161 -46.55 -57.51 -12.91
N LYS A 162 -46.40 -58.81 -13.04
CA LYS A 162 -46.01 -59.44 -14.30
C LYS A 162 -47.00 -59.07 -15.42
N LEU A 163 -46.53 -58.94 -16.66
CA LEU A 163 -47.31 -58.41 -17.78
C LEU A 163 -48.66 -59.14 -17.93
N HIS A 164 -48.72 -60.51 -17.76
CA HIS A 164 -49.93 -61.28 -17.81
C HIS A 164 -50.92 -60.95 -16.67
N HIS A 165 -50.45 -60.68 -15.46
CA HIS A 165 -51.31 -60.25 -14.33
C HIS A 165 -51.91 -58.86 -14.60
N ARG A 166 -51.16 -57.95 -15.25
CA ARG A 166 -51.65 -56.61 -15.67
C ARG A 166 -52.75 -56.73 -16.74
N ILE A 167 -52.62 -57.69 -17.67
CA ILE A 167 -53.59 -57.92 -18.70
C ILE A 167 -54.88 -58.54 -18.08
N LEU A 168 -54.74 -59.56 -17.25
CA LEU A 168 -55.88 -60.22 -16.57
C LEU A 168 -56.65 -59.26 -15.66
N SER A 169 -55.95 -58.36 -14.94
CA SER A 169 -56.60 -57.34 -14.13
C SER A 169 -57.34 -56.28 -14.99
N LYS A 170 -56.77 -55.88 -16.13
CA LYS A 170 -57.45 -54.96 -17.04
C LYS A 170 -58.68 -55.47 -17.74
N ILE A 171 -58.78 -56.80 -17.98
CA ILE A 171 -59.95 -57.44 -18.61
C ILE A 171 -60.93 -57.97 -17.57
N GLY A 172 -60.72 -57.64 -16.27
CA GLY A 172 -61.69 -58.00 -15.20
C GLY A 172 -61.74 -59.47 -14.82
N VAL A 173 -60.75 -60.28 -15.24
CA VAL A 173 -60.73 -61.71 -14.97
C VAL A 173 -60.25 -62.04 -13.55
N GLN A 174 -59.35 -61.24 -13.00
CA GLN A 174 -58.80 -61.45 -11.65
C GLN A 174 -58.21 -60.14 -11.10
N GLU A 175 -58.55 -59.73 -9.87
CA GLU A 175 -57.90 -58.61 -9.15
C GLU A 175 -56.61 -59.08 -8.49
N TYR A 176 -55.55 -58.37 -8.74
CA TYR A 176 -54.23 -58.52 -8.08
C TYR A 176 -54.00 -57.37 -7.14
N PRO A 177 -53.83 -57.59 -5.82
CA PRO A 177 -53.53 -56.50 -4.90
C PRO A 177 -52.17 -55.87 -5.20
N ASN A 178 -52.08 -54.53 -5.12
CA ASN A 178 -50.83 -53.81 -5.21
C ASN A 178 -49.98 -54.04 -3.95
N GLU A 179 -49.07 -55.01 -4.02
CA GLU A 179 -48.08 -55.21 -2.94
C GLU A 179 -47.02 -54.15 -2.95
N LYS A 180 -46.81 -53.48 -1.81
CA LYS A 180 -45.73 -52.59 -1.58
C LYS A 180 -44.53 -53.33 -1.00
N ILE A 181 -43.39 -53.26 -1.65
CA ILE A 181 -42.14 -53.88 -1.18
C ILE A 181 -41.16 -52.81 -0.79
N LYS A 182 -40.43 -53.03 0.29
CA LYS A 182 -39.30 -52.19 0.71
C LYS A 182 -38.09 -52.61 -0.10
N VAL A 183 -37.50 -51.65 -0.80
CA VAL A 183 -36.28 -51.83 -1.60
C VAL A 183 -35.22 -50.83 -1.15
N ASN A 184 -34.06 -51.33 -0.80
CA ASN A 184 -32.91 -50.47 -0.53
C ASN A 184 -32.27 -50.01 -1.85
N ARG A 185 -32.45 -48.73 -2.17
CA ARG A 185 -31.82 -48.13 -3.34
C ARG A 185 -30.59 -47.33 -2.91
N CYS A 186 -29.42 -47.81 -3.31
CA CYS A 186 -28.16 -47.12 -3.03
C CYS A 186 -27.73 -46.28 -4.22
N THR A 187 -27.41 -45.04 -3.98
CA THR A 187 -26.83 -44.11 -4.96
C THR A 187 -25.50 -43.58 -4.45
N LYS A 188 -24.54 -43.31 -5.35
CA LYS A 188 -23.31 -42.65 -5.00
C LYS A 188 -23.55 -41.13 -5.00
N GLN A 189 -23.44 -40.50 -3.85
CA GLN A 189 -23.61 -39.04 -3.68
C GLN A 189 -22.29 -38.38 -3.42
N LYS A 190 -22.14 -37.13 -3.89
CA LYS A 190 -21.05 -36.22 -3.58
C LYS A 190 -21.54 -35.14 -2.64
N LEU A 191 -20.63 -34.59 -1.84
CA LEU A 191 -20.91 -33.37 -1.06
C LEU A 191 -21.37 -32.26 -2.00
N ALA A 192 -22.58 -31.76 -1.79
CA ALA A 192 -23.11 -30.57 -2.48
C ALA A 192 -23.31 -29.43 -1.51
N GLY A 193 -23.36 -28.21 -2.05
CA GLY A 193 -23.60 -27.02 -1.24
C GLY A 193 -22.36 -26.44 -0.58
N VAL A 194 -21.17 -27.01 -0.77
CA VAL A 194 -19.91 -26.45 -0.26
C VAL A 194 -19.06 -25.93 -1.40
N LYS A 195 -18.61 -24.70 -1.31
CA LYS A 195 -17.77 -24.04 -2.30
C LYS A 195 -16.58 -23.34 -1.65
N ILE A 196 -15.39 -23.64 -2.09
CA ILE A 196 -14.17 -22.93 -1.73
C ILE A 196 -13.95 -21.81 -2.77
N GLU A 197 -14.04 -20.57 -2.34
CA GLU A 197 -13.76 -19.41 -3.18
C GLU A 197 -12.36 -18.90 -2.88
N LYS A 198 -11.47 -19.00 -3.86
CA LYS A 198 -10.07 -18.55 -3.78
C LYS A 198 -9.99 -17.09 -4.19
N TYR A 199 -9.26 -16.28 -3.39
CA TYR A 199 -9.02 -14.86 -3.66
C TYR A 199 -7.61 -14.47 -3.24
N THR A 200 -7.17 -13.28 -3.64
CA THR A 200 -5.90 -12.69 -3.22
C THR A 200 -6.16 -11.59 -2.22
N GLN A 201 -5.41 -11.61 -1.11
CA GLN A 201 -5.42 -10.57 -0.09
C GLN A 201 -4.06 -9.89 -0.06
N ARG A 202 -4.04 -8.56 -0.20
CA ARG A 202 -2.81 -7.80 -0.04
C ARG A 202 -2.41 -7.75 1.42
N TYR A 203 -1.14 -8.04 1.70
CA TYR A 203 -0.57 -8.09 3.04
C TYR A 203 0.67 -7.24 3.13
N TYR A 204 0.80 -6.48 4.24
CA TYR A 204 1.87 -5.53 4.50
C TYR A 204 2.59 -5.94 5.80
N PRO A 205 3.69 -6.72 5.73
CA PRO A 205 4.36 -7.29 6.92
C PRO A 205 4.82 -6.24 7.94
N ARG A 206 5.22 -5.06 7.47
CA ARG A 206 5.71 -3.96 8.32
C ARG A 206 4.59 -3.01 8.82
N GLY A 207 3.34 -3.27 8.46
CA GLY A 207 2.15 -2.58 8.96
C GLY A 207 2.24 -1.06 8.88
N ALA A 208 1.94 -0.38 9.99
CA ALA A 208 1.88 1.08 10.08
C ALA A 208 3.21 1.79 9.76
N SER A 209 4.37 1.13 9.99
CA SER A 209 5.68 1.79 9.82
C SER A 209 5.97 2.23 8.38
N LEU A 210 5.36 1.57 7.40
CA LEU A 210 5.54 1.85 5.97
C LEU A 210 4.27 2.34 5.27
N ALA A 211 3.13 2.37 5.96
CA ALA A 211 1.84 2.69 5.35
C ALA A 211 1.82 4.03 4.57
N PRO A 212 2.38 5.14 5.06
CA PRO A 212 2.40 6.41 4.32
C PRO A 212 3.25 6.38 3.05
N LEU A 213 4.21 5.47 2.94
CA LEU A 213 5.04 5.31 1.75
C LEU A 213 4.44 4.30 0.77
N ILE A 214 4.14 3.10 1.26
CA ILE A 214 3.62 2.01 0.42
C ILE A 214 2.19 2.30 -0.02
N GLY A 215 1.36 2.83 0.87
CA GLY A 215 -0.04 3.08 0.60
C GLY A 215 -0.93 1.86 0.85
N ARG A 216 -2.02 1.75 0.11
CA ARG A 216 -3.01 0.68 0.24
C ARG A 216 -3.85 0.51 -1.02
N LEU A 217 -4.62 -0.58 -1.04
CA LEU A 217 -5.59 -0.88 -2.09
C LEU A 217 -7.03 -0.55 -1.65
N ASN A 218 -7.91 -0.34 -2.65
CA ASN A 218 -9.36 -0.37 -2.47
C ASN A 218 -9.89 -1.82 -2.48
N SER A 219 -11.23 -1.98 -2.42
CA SER A 219 -11.90 -3.29 -2.50
C SER A 219 -11.69 -4.02 -3.83
N ASP A 220 -11.45 -3.27 -4.90
CA ASP A 220 -11.30 -3.80 -6.26
C ASP A 220 -9.85 -4.20 -6.58
N GLY A 221 -8.93 -3.99 -5.61
CA GLY A 221 -7.52 -4.30 -5.74
C GLY A 221 -6.70 -3.23 -6.47
N ASP A 222 -7.25 -2.01 -6.64
CA ASP A 222 -6.54 -0.87 -7.19
C ASP A 222 -5.82 -0.08 -6.11
N GLY A 223 -4.62 0.39 -6.42
CA GLY A 223 -3.85 1.26 -5.55
C GLY A 223 -4.48 2.64 -5.43
N ILE A 224 -4.71 3.11 -4.20
CA ILE A 224 -5.36 4.40 -3.91
C ILE A 224 -4.50 5.35 -3.08
N ALA A 225 -3.31 4.95 -2.71
CA ALA A 225 -2.34 5.77 -1.99
C ALA A 225 -0.91 5.27 -2.22
N GLY A 226 0.08 6.15 -2.07
CA GLY A 226 1.51 5.82 -2.05
C GLY A 226 2.02 5.10 -3.30
N ILE A 227 2.99 4.21 -3.12
CA ILE A 227 3.60 3.41 -4.21
C ILE A 227 2.57 2.49 -4.87
N GLU A 228 1.61 1.95 -4.11
CA GLU A 228 0.53 1.14 -4.66
C GLU A 228 -0.30 1.90 -5.70
N GLN A 229 -0.52 3.20 -5.50
CA GLN A 229 -1.24 4.07 -6.44
C GLN A 229 -0.34 4.47 -7.62
N GLU A 230 0.86 4.97 -7.34
CA GLU A 230 1.78 5.48 -8.38
C GLU A 230 2.13 4.42 -9.42
N PHE A 231 2.31 3.17 -8.97
CA PHE A 231 2.69 2.04 -9.82
C PHE A 231 1.57 1.02 -9.98
N ASN A 232 0.31 1.47 -9.89
CA ASN A 232 -0.83 0.56 -9.93
C ASN A 232 -0.81 -0.35 -11.17
N ASP A 233 -0.61 0.21 -12.36
CA ASP A 233 -0.64 -0.54 -13.63
C ASP A 233 0.49 -1.56 -13.73
N LEU A 234 1.68 -1.24 -13.19
CA LEU A 234 2.82 -2.15 -13.15
C LEU A 234 2.59 -3.31 -12.18
N LEU A 235 2.07 -2.98 -10.98
CA LEU A 235 1.85 -3.93 -9.91
C LEU A 235 0.64 -4.82 -10.15
N LYS A 236 -0.48 -4.29 -10.70
CA LYS A 236 -1.75 -5.00 -10.84
C LYS A 236 -1.69 -6.17 -11.82
N GLY A 237 -0.92 -6.03 -12.91
CA GLY A 237 -0.90 -6.99 -13.99
C GLY A 237 -2.16 -6.97 -14.83
N LYS A 238 -2.41 -8.04 -15.60
CA LYS A 238 -3.58 -8.18 -16.48
C LYS A 238 -4.27 -9.51 -16.22
N ASP A 239 -5.56 -9.45 -15.92
CA ASP A 239 -6.39 -10.64 -15.74
C ASP A 239 -6.45 -11.47 -17.03
N GLY A 240 -6.53 -12.78 -16.88
CA GLY A 240 -6.82 -13.70 -17.97
C GLY A 240 -8.30 -14.06 -18.04
N GLU A 241 -8.69 -14.72 -19.13
CA GLU A 241 -10.04 -15.24 -19.34
C GLU A 241 -9.98 -16.72 -19.65
N LYS A 242 -10.85 -17.48 -18.99
CA LYS A 242 -11.08 -18.90 -19.25
C LYS A 242 -12.54 -19.13 -19.59
N GLU A 243 -12.76 -19.91 -20.63
CA GLU A 243 -14.07 -20.43 -20.97
C GLU A 243 -14.24 -21.80 -20.31
N ILE A 244 -15.26 -21.95 -19.51
CA ILE A 244 -15.56 -23.19 -18.77
C ILE A 244 -16.94 -23.68 -19.15
N SER A 245 -17.08 -24.98 -19.38
CA SER A 245 -18.39 -25.61 -19.53
C SER A 245 -18.93 -26.03 -18.17
N THR A 246 -20.17 -25.67 -17.88
CA THR A 246 -20.88 -26.06 -16.66
C THR A 246 -21.83 -27.23 -16.94
N SER A 247 -21.76 -28.28 -16.14
CA SER A 247 -22.78 -29.34 -16.16
C SER A 247 -24.00 -28.91 -15.34
N SER A 248 -25.20 -29.10 -15.87
CA SER A 248 -26.45 -28.77 -15.20
C SER A 248 -26.68 -29.55 -13.90
N ASP A 249 -26.08 -30.75 -13.78
CA ASP A 249 -26.35 -31.67 -12.66
C ASP A 249 -25.43 -31.55 -11.45
N SER A 250 -24.24 -30.98 -11.59
CA SER A 250 -23.25 -31.01 -10.50
C SER A 250 -22.56 -29.69 -10.23
N GLY A 251 -22.81 -28.65 -11.02
CA GLY A 251 -22.06 -27.39 -10.92
C GLY A 251 -20.53 -27.54 -11.16
N SER A 252 -20.11 -28.72 -11.62
CA SER A 252 -18.70 -29.03 -11.86
C SER A 252 -18.26 -28.44 -13.18
N TYR A 253 -17.06 -27.84 -13.17
CA TYR A 253 -16.44 -27.25 -14.35
C TYR A 253 -15.67 -28.33 -15.13
N PHE A 254 -15.94 -28.42 -16.44
CA PHE A 254 -15.24 -29.34 -17.34
C PHE A 254 -14.52 -28.56 -18.44
N ASN A 255 -13.34 -29.07 -18.83
CA ASN A 255 -12.53 -28.58 -19.96
C ASN A 255 -12.33 -27.06 -20.00
N PRO A 256 -11.56 -26.48 -19.06
CA PRO A 256 -11.24 -25.06 -19.13
C PRO A 256 -10.39 -24.75 -20.37
N LYS A 257 -10.92 -23.94 -21.29
CA LYS A 257 -10.19 -23.41 -22.42
C LYS A 257 -9.69 -22.02 -22.07
N VAL A 258 -8.38 -21.81 -22.12
CA VAL A 258 -7.78 -20.46 -21.90
C VAL A 258 -8.07 -19.62 -23.14
N VAL A 259 -8.81 -18.54 -22.96
CA VAL A 259 -9.10 -17.54 -24.00
C VAL A 259 -7.99 -16.50 -24.02
N THR A 260 -7.69 -15.93 -22.85
CA THR A 260 -6.60 -14.97 -22.67
C THR A 260 -5.75 -15.40 -21.48
N LYS A 261 -4.43 -15.48 -21.67
CA LYS A 261 -3.50 -15.86 -20.61
C LYS A 261 -3.30 -14.69 -19.65
N LYS A 262 -3.45 -14.92 -18.34
CA LYS A 262 -3.16 -13.90 -17.33
C LYS A 262 -1.69 -13.50 -17.33
N GLN A 263 -1.41 -12.24 -17.01
CA GLN A 263 -0.08 -11.70 -16.80
C GLN A 263 -0.01 -11.12 -15.38
N ASN A 264 0.78 -11.75 -14.52
CA ASN A 264 0.98 -11.24 -13.17
C ASN A 264 1.69 -9.88 -13.20
N GLY A 265 1.46 -9.08 -12.16
CA GLY A 265 2.15 -7.81 -11.96
C GLY A 265 3.66 -8.00 -11.77
N LYS A 266 4.41 -6.94 -12.02
CA LYS A 266 5.86 -6.91 -11.84
C LYS A 266 6.20 -6.44 -10.43
N ASN A 267 7.27 -6.98 -9.86
CA ASN A 267 7.78 -6.56 -8.56
C ASN A 267 8.50 -5.20 -8.66
N ILE A 268 8.47 -4.46 -7.57
CA ILE A 268 9.21 -3.20 -7.41
C ILE A 268 10.16 -3.36 -6.23
N GLN A 269 11.43 -2.99 -6.43
CA GLN A 269 12.43 -2.99 -5.38
C GLN A 269 12.81 -1.55 -5.02
N LEU A 270 12.67 -1.23 -3.73
CA LEU A 270 12.98 0.09 -3.17
C LEU A 270 14.42 0.14 -2.65
N THR A 271 14.92 1.36 -2.43
CA THR A 271 16.17 1.60 -1.69
C THR A 271 15.97 1.59 -0.18
N ILE A 272 14.72 1.53 0.28
CA ILE A 272 14.34 1.45 1.71
C ILE A 272 14.99 0.21 2.34
N ASP A 273 15.52 0.37 3.54
CA ASP A 273 15.93 -0.71 4.43
C ASP A 273 14.85 -0.91 5.50
N ALA A 274 14.24 -2.09 5.53
CA ALA A 274 13.10 -2.37 6.40
C ALA A 274 13.45 -2.22 7.90
N ASN A 275 14.68 -2.50 8.30
CA ASN A 275 15.13 -2.40 9.69
C ASN A 275 15.41 -0.94 10.08
N ILE A 276 16.11 -0.18 9.20
CA ILE A 276 16.33 1.26 9.40
C ILE A 276 14.99 1.99 9.45
N GLN A 277 14.05 1.64 8.58
CA GLN A 277 12.69 2.18 8.57
C GLN A 277 11.97 1.94 9.89
N PHE A 278 12.02 0.71 10.41
CA PHE A 278 11.37 0.38 11.68
C PHE A 278 11.98 1.14 12.86
N MET A 279 13.31 1.23 12.94
CA MET A 279 14.02 1.98 13.99
C MET A 279 13.68 3.48 13.94
N ALA A 280 13.64 4.07 12.75
CA ALA A 280 13.26 5.46 12.56
C ALA A 280 11.79 5.69 12.95
N TYR A 281 10.88 4.82 12.51
CA TYR A 281 9.45 4.91 12.84
C TYR A 281 9.21 4.81 14.35
N ASP A 282 9.87 3.85 15.03
CA ASP A 282 9.73 3.68 16.48
C ASP A 282 10.24 4.91 17.25
N ALA A 283 11.38 5.47 16.85
CA ALA A 283 11.92 6.69 17.46
C ALA A 283 10.97 7.89 17.26
N ILE A 284 10.42 8.08 16.05
CA ILE A 284 9.46 9.16 15.78
C ILE A 284 8.16 8.96 16.54
N LYS A 285 7.59 7.76 16.55
CA LYS A 285 6.40 7.41 17.33
C LYS A 285 6.57 7.72 18.82
N ASN A 286 7.69 7.30 19.40
CA ASN A 286 7.99 7.54 20.80
C ASN A 286 8.21 9.03 21.10
N SER A 287 8.85 9.76 20.18
CA SER A 287 9.06 11.21 20.32
C SER A 287 7.75 12.00 20.20
N VAL A 288 6.86 11.66 19.25
CA VAL A 288 5.54 12.29 19.11
C VAL A 288 4.73 12.09 20.38
N LYS A 289 4.69 10.88 20.92
CA LYS A 289 3.99 10.57 22.18
C LYS A 289 4.59 11.29 23.38
N ARG A 290 5.93 11.30 23.51
CA ARG A 290 6.66 11.96 24.62
C ARG A 290 6.41 13.45 24.65
N HIS A 291 6.43 14.08 23.48
CA HIS A 291 6.31 15.53 23.35
C HIS A 291 4.89 16.00 23.09
N ASP A 292 3.90 15.07 23.08
CA ASP A 292 2.49 15.38 22.75
C ASP A 292 2.40 16.23 21.47
N ALA A 293 3.13 15.80 20.43
CA ALA A 293 3.15 16.47 19.13
C ALA A 293 1.99 16.00 18.25
N ASP A 294 1.53 16.86 17.34
CA ASP A 294 0.47 16.50 16.40
C ASP A 294 0.93 15.40 15.41
N SER A 295 2.18 15.47 14.98
CA SER A 295 2.81 14.47 14.11
C SER A 295 4.34 14.56 14.14
N GLY A 296 5.00 13.57 13.55
CA GLY A 296 6.44 13.57 13.36
C GLY A 296 6.86 12.81 12.11
N SER A 297 7.98 13.22 11.54
CA SER A 297 8.55 12.61 10.33
C SER A 297 10.07 12.56 10.41
N ALA A 298 10.64 11.49 9.82
CA ALA A 298 12.09 11.35 9.65
C ALA A 298 12.40 10.75 8.28
N ILE A 299 13.35 11.34 7.58
CA ILE A 299 13.95 10.78 6.37
C ILE A 299 15.42 10.48 6.62
N ILE A 300 15.86 9.30 6.17
CA ILE A 300 17.25 8.85 6.28
C ILE A 300 17.79 8.54 4.90
N LEU A 301 18.95 9.09 4.60
CA LEU A 301 19.62 8.98 3.31
C LEU A 301 21.02 8.38 3.49
N SER A 302 21.46 7.60 2.49
CA SER A 302 22.86 7.27 2.30
C SER A 302 23.60 8.42 1.60
N PRO A 303 24.94 8.46 1.62
CA PRO A 303 25.71 9.50 0.94
C PRO A 303 25.42 9.61 -0.56
N ASN A 304 25.18 8.49 -1.24
CA ASN A 304 24.89 8.43 -2.67
C ASN A 304 23.42 8.76 -3.03
N GLY A 305 22.64 9.28 -2.08
CA GLY A 305 21.28 9.75 -2.30
C GLY A 305 20.19 8.66 -2.23
N GLU A 306 20.52 7.42 -1.84
CA GLU A 306 19.47 6.39 -1.63
C GLU A 306 18.65 6.73 -0.39
N ILE A 307 17.35 6.62 -0.51
CA ILE A 307 16.42 6.81 0.60
C ILE A 307 16.32 5.48 1.36
N LEU A 308 16.91 5.45 2.56
CA LEU A 308 16.91 4.26 3.42
C LEU A 308 15.67 4.18 4.30
N SER A 309 15.05 5.32 4.61
CA SER A 309 13.83 5.39 5.43
C SER A 309 13.03 6.65 5.14
N MET A 310 11.68 6.52 5.19
CA MET A 310 10.70 7.60 5.18
C MET A 310 9.64 7.33 6.26
N ALA A 311 9.98 7.60 7.52
CA ALA A 311 9.12 7.33 8.66
C ALA A 311 8.17 8.50 8.94
N ASN A 312 6.87 8.22 9.09
CA ASN A 312 5.82 9.18 9.42
C ASN A 312 4.97 8.64 10.58
N TYR A 313 4.59 9.47 11.53
CA TYR A 313 3.66 9.15 12.60
C TYR A 313 2.74 10.36 12.89
N PRO A 314 1.41 10.19 13.10
CA PRO A 314 0.69 8.91 13.14
C PRO A 314 0.59 8.21 11.78
N ALA A 315 0.41 6.90 11.82
CA ALA A 315 0.19 6.04 10.65
C ALA A 315 -0.69 4.85 11.06
N ASP A 316 -1.60 4.43 10.19
CA ASP A 316 -2.49 3.28 10.41
C ASP A 316 -1.90 2.01 9.79
N ASN A 317 -2.32 0.85 10.33
CA ASN A 317 -1.94 -0.44 9.77
C ASN A 317 -2.82 -0.78 8.54
N PRO A 318 -2.27 -0.91 7.32
CA PRO A 318 -3.06 -1.20 6.12
C PRO A 318 -3.77 -2.57 6.16
N ASN A 319 -3.30 -3.48 7.02
CA ASN A 319 -3.94 -4.78 7.20
C ASN A 319 -5.23 -4.69 8.04
N ASP A 320 -5.39 -3.64 8.85
CA ASP A 320 -6.57 -3.40 9.65
C ASP A 320 -7.49 -2.36 8.99
N LYS A 321 -8.58 -2.85 8.40
CA LYS A 321 -9.55 -2.00 7.71
C LYS A 321 -10.46 -1.20 8.65
N SER A 322 -10.48 -1.53 9.95
CA SER A 322 -11.34 -0.87 10.95
C SER A 322 -10.81 0.49 11.39
N THR A 323 -9.51 0.75 11.22
CA THR A 323 -8.81 1.95 11.74
C THR A 323 -8.37 2.91 10.64
N TYR A 324 -9.12 3.03 9.53
CA TYR A 324 -8.75 3.91 8.45
C TYR A 324 -9.00 5.39 8.74
N ILE A 325 -7.91 6.16 8.84
CA ILE A 325 -7.91 7.62 8.89
C ILE A 325 -7.07 8.14 7.71
N PRO A 326 -7.66 8.85 6.72
CA PRO A 326 -6.93 9.32 5.53
C PRO A 326 -5.64 10.07 5.83
N GLU A 327 -5.66 10.96 6.83
CA GLU A 327 -4.50 11.75 7.25
C GLU A 327 -3.31 10.90 7.74
N ASN A 328 -3.55 9.67 8.20
CA ASN A 328 -2.51 8.75 8.67
C ASN A 328 -1.79 8.03 7.52
N TYR A 329 -2.32 8.13 6.28
CA TYR A 329 -1.66 7.64 5.07
C TYR A 329 -0.87 8.74 4.32
N LYS A 330 -0.92 9.97 4.83
CA LYS A 330 -0.20 11.09 4.22
C LYS A 330 1.30 10.95 4.44
N ASN A 331 2.07 10.93 3.36
CA ASN A 331 3.54 10.99 3.45
C ASN A 331 4.00 12.43 3.65
N ARG A 332 3.99 12.88 4.92
CA ARG A 332 4.31 14.26 5.31
C ARG A 332 5.71 14.71 4.88
N ILE A 333 6.62 13.77 4.67
CA ILE A 333 7.98 14.05 4.20
C ILE A 333 7.98 14.68 2.81
N LEU A 334 7.02 14.25 1.95
CA LEU A 334 6.89 14.71 0.57
C LEU A 334 5.81 15.78 0.39
N THR A 335 4.79 15.79 1.28
CA THR A 335 3.58 16.61 1.08
C THR A 335 3.55 17.89 1.89
N ASP A 336 4.14 17.90 3.11
CA ASP A 336 4.05 19.05 3.99
C ASP A 336 5.10 20.10 3.63
N LEU A 337 4.62 21.29 3.27
CA LEU A 337 5.49 22.44 3.02
C LEU A 337 5.71 23.20 4.33
N LEU A 338 6.97 23.37 4.66
CA LEU A 338 7.44 23.94 5.92
C LEU A 338 8.50 25.00 5.66
N GLU A 339 8.56 26.01 6.50
CA GLU A 339 9.72 26.87 6.59
C GLU A 339 10.83 26.09 7.30
N PRO A 340 12.03 25.92 6.71
CA PRO A 340 13.09 25.07 7.29
C PRO A 340 13.76 25.69 8.53
N GLY A 341 13.60 26.99 8.74
CA GLY A 341 14.13 27.70 9.88
C GLY A 341 15.66 27.63 9.97
N SER A 342 16.18 27.63 11.18
CA SER A 342 17.64 27.67 11.44
C SER A 342 18.43 26.49 10.85
N THR A 343 17.80 25.48 10.28
CA THR A 343 18.50 24.42 9.53
C THR A 343 19.09 24.91 8.22
N MET A 344 18.71 26.12 7.74
CA MET A 344 19.26 26.77 6.57
C MET A 344 20.57 27.54 6.83
N LYS A 345 20.85 27.88 8.08
CA LYS A 345 22.06 28.70 8.43
C LYS A 345 23.37 28.11 7.93
N PRO A 346 23.61 26.80 7.96
CA PRO A 346 24.82 26.21 7.38
C PRO A 346 25.03 26.59 5.91
N PHE A 347 23.96 26.61 5.11
CA PHE A 347 24.06 26.95 3.67
C PHE A 347 24.37 28.44 3.44
N THR A 348 23.85 29.34 4.27
CA THR A 348 24.23 30.75 4.25
C THR A 348 25.72 30.94 4.54
N MET A 349 26.23 30.20 5.54
CA MET A 349 27.67 30.26 5.87
C MET A 349 28.52 29.60 4.80
N LEU A 350 28.10 28.47 4.23
CA LEU A 350 28.76 27.82 3.09
C LEU A 350 28.91 28.79 1.93
N LEU A 351 27.84 29.45 1.51
CA LEU A 351 27.87 30.37 0.38
C LEU A 351 28.80 31.55 0.63
N ALA A 352 28.70 32.16 1.82
CA ALA A 352 29.53 33.31 2.15
C ALA A 352 31.04 32.97 2.23
N LEU A 353 31.38 31.79 2.79
CA LEU A 353 32.75 31.29 2.80
C LEU A 353 33.24 30.95 1.39
N ASP A 354 32.41 30.30 0.58
CA ASP A 354 32.78 29.87 -0.77
C ASP A 354 33.08 31.04 -1.70
N GLN A 355 32.39 32.16 -1.47
CA GLN A 355 32.61 33.43 -2.16
C GLN A 355 33.69 34.31 -1.53
N GLY A 356 34.33 33.89 -0.45
CA GLY A 356 35.36 34.70 0.25
C GLY A 356 34.80 35.96 0.92
N LYS A 357 33.49 36.05 1.19
CA LYS A 357 32.84 37.18 1.86
C LYS A 357 33.06 37.18 3.38
N ILE A 358 33.38 36.02 3.94
CA ILE A 358 33.76 35.80 5.34
C ILE A 358 34.89 34.79 5.40
N THR A 359 35.55 34.67 6.55
CA THR A 359 36.54 33.63 6.83
C THR A 359 36.00 32.65 7.89
N ALA A 360 36.59 31.46 7.99
CA ALA A 360 36.15 30.45 8.96
C ALA A 360 36.51 30.82 10.42
N THR A 361 37.52 31.64 10.63
CA THR A 361 38.17 31.91 11.91
C THR A 361 37.98 33.31 12.45
N GLU A 362 37.78 34.27 11.58
CA GLU A 362 37.62 35.68 11.98
C GLU A 362 36.24 35.96 12.59
N ASP A 363 36.19 36.98 13.43
CA ASP A 363 34.93 37.40 14.05
C ASP A 363 34.10 38.26 13.10
N GLU A 364 32.83 37.93 13.02
CA GLU A 364 31.78 38.73 12.40
C GLU A 364 31.19 39.65 13.47
N CYS A 365 31.37 40.95 13.30
CA CYS A 365 30.85 41.98 14.22
C CYS A 365 29.56 42.58 13.66
N PHE A 366 28.49 42.58 14.45
CA PHE A 366 27.17 43.05 14.02
C PHE A 366 26.45 43.84 15.11
N ASP A 367 25.61 44.75 14.65
CA ASP A 367 24.74 45.58 15.49
C ASP A 367 23.57 44.76 16.05
N VAL A 368 23.47 44.66 17.37
CA VAL A 368 22.43 43.92 18.06
C VAL A 368 21.08 44.62 18.12
N THR A 369 21.04 45.91 17.75
CA THR A 369 19.78 46.70 17.66
C THR A 369 19.10 46.58 16.32
N LYS A 370 19.73 45.95 15.32
CA LYS A 370 19.23 45.78 13.95
C LYS A 370 17.96 44.95 13.92
N ARG A 371 16.91 45.50 13.35
CA ARG A 371 15.64 44.80 13.18
C ARG A 371 15.69 43.81 12.02
N ILE A 372 15.16 42.60 12.23
CA ILE A 372 14.94 41.57 11.21
C ILE A 372 13.44 41.40 11.02
N GLY A 373 12.85 42.03 10.01
CA GLY A 373 11.42 42.01 9.78
C GLY A 373 10.67 42.50 11.02
N HIS A 374 9.73 41.71 11.51
CA HIS A 374 8.96 41.94 12.75
C HIS A 374 9.62 41.34 14.00
N VAL A 375 10.71 40.57 13.84
CA VAL A 375 11.41 39.93 14.95
C VAL A 375 12.47 40.87 15.50
N ILE A 376 12.27 41.42 16.70
CA ILE A 376 13.28 42.15 17.44
C ILE A 376 14.03 41.12 18.28
N PRO A 377 15.33 40.92 18.09
CA PRO A 377 16.09 40.05 18.98
C PRO A 377 16.18 40.74 20.34
N THR A 378 15.75 40.04 21.36
CA THR A 378 15.98 40.49 22.75
C THR A 378 17.39 40.05 23.17
N TYR A 379 18.37 40.89 22.97
CA TYR A 379 19.65 40.76 23.67
C TYR A 379 19.56 41.53 24.99
N ASN A 380 19.75 40.83 26.09
CA ASN A 380 19.92 41.46 27.41
C ASN A 380 21.34 42.03 27.61
N ASP A 381 22.02 42.37 26.50
CA ASP A 381 23.40 42.86 26.52
C ASP A 381 23.41 44.40 26.37
N LYS A 382 24.15 45.10 27.23
CA LYS A 382 24.30 46.55 27.18
C LYS A 382 25.16 47.02 26.01
N LYS A 383 25.75 46.10 25.24
CA LYS A 383 26.61 46.40 24.10
C LYS A 383 25.78 46.49 22.81
N ILE A 384 26.00 47.58 22.06
CA ILE A 384 25.36 47.79 20.75
C ILE A 384 25.94 46.85 19.69
N TYR A 385 27.22 46.46 19.82
CA TYR A 385 27.92 45.57 18.91
C TYR A 385 28.32 44.26 19.59
N LYS A 386 28.24 43.18 18.81
CA LYS A 386 28.65 41.85 19.21
C LYS A 386 29.48 41.22 18.10
N CYS A 387 30.60 40.60 18.47
CA CYS A 387 31.46 39.89 17.52
C CYS A 387 31.42 38.39 17.81
N MET A 388 31.33 37.57 16.77
CA MET A 388 31.31 36.11 16.88
C MET A 388 31.95 35.48 15.64
N THR A 389 32.75 34.44 15.83
CA THR A 389 33.16 33.55 14.73
C THR A 389 31.97 32.85 14.10
N VAL A 390 32.09 32.42 12.84
CA VAL A 390 31.09 31.59 12.11
C VAL A 390 30.70 30.36 12.95
N LYS A 391 31.68 29.69 13.54
CA LYS A 391 31.46 28.56 14.48
C LYS A 391 30.52 28.96 15.61
N LYS A 392 30.74 30.12 16.24
CA LYS A 392 29.92 30.57 17.38
C LYS A 392 28.52 30.99 16.99
N ILE A 393 28.36 31.61 15.81
CA ILE A 393 27.05 31.95 15.24
C ILE A 393 26.22 30.67 15.04
N LEU A 394 26.81 29.62 14.47
CA LEU A 394 26.15 28.33 14.26
C LEU A 394 25.86 27.60 15.59
N GLN A 395 26.81 27.56 16.56
CA GLN A 395 26.65 26.94 17.86
C GLN A 395 25.47 27.53 18.65
N LYS A 396 25.38 28.88 18.69
CA LYS A 396 24.30 29.60 19.37
C LYS A 396 23.03 29.72 18.54
N SER A 397 23.10 29.33 17.27
CA SER A 397 22.02 29.57 16.31
C SER A 397 21.61 31.04 16.23
N ASP A 398 22.61 31.94 16.21
CA ASP A 398 22.37 33.37 16.27
C ASP A 398 21.76 33.89 14.97
N ASN A 399 20.62 34.60 15.07
CA ASN A 399 19.91 35.11 13.89
C ASN A 399 20.58 36.35 13.35
N LEU A 400 21.00 37.29 14.22
CA LEU A 400 21.61 38.54 13.79
C LEU A 400 22.96 38.33 13.15
N GLY A 401 23.81 37.46 13.73
CA GLY A 401 25.07 37.07 13.12
C GLY A 401 24.88 36.47 11.73
N THR A 402 23.83 35.63 11.56
CA THR A 402 23.52 35.06 10.24
C THR A 402 23.03 36.11 9.24
N VAL A 403 22.18 37.04 9.68
CA VAL A 403 21.75 38.18 8.83
C VAL A 403 22.91 39.04 8.41
N ASN A 404 23.86 39.35 9.33
CA ASN A 404 25.06 40.11 9.01
C ASN A 404 25.86 39.46 7.88
N VAL A 405 25.99 38.14 7.90
CA VAL A 405 26.62 37.38 6.82
C VAL A 405 25.81 37.45 5.53
N MET A 406 24.47 37.30 5.59
CA MET A 406 23.61 37.39 4.42
C MET A 406 23.66 38.77 3.73
N GLU A 407 23.82 39.84 4.48
CA GLU A 407 23.89 41.19 3.91
C GLU A 407 25.09 41.36 2.96
N LYS A 408 26.16 40.58 3.12
CA LYS A 408 27.35 40.55 2.27
C LYS A 408 27.15 39.79 0.95
N LEU A 409 26.01 39.09 0.79
CA LEU A 409 25.66 38.25 -0.37
C LEU A 409 24.62 38.95 -1.25
N ASP A 410 24.69 38.71 -2.56
CA ASP A 410 23.65 39.15 -3.50
C ASP A 410 22.47 38.19 -3.49
N LYS A 411 21.24 38.70 -3.58
CA LYS A 411 20.05 37.89 -3.51
C LYS A 411 19.91 36.95 -4.70
N GLU A 412 20.40 37.32 -5.86
CA GLU A 412 20.48 36.52 -7.08
C GLU A 412 21.36 35.28 -6.86
N THR A 413 22.53 35.45 -6.32
CA THR A 413 23.47 34.37 -6.00
C THR A 413 22.92 33.44 -4.92
N VAL A 414 22.23 34.00 -3.91
CA VAL A 414 21.55 33.20 -2.88
C VAL A 414 20.46 32.32 -3.53
N TYR A 415 19.64 32.91 -4.40
CA TYR A 415 18.60 32.20 -5.11
C TYR A 415 19.15 31.05 -5.96
N GLU A 416 20.18 31.34 -6.79
CA GLU A 416 20.82 30.33 -7.65
C GLU A 416 21.38 29.17 -6.82
N THR A 417 22.06 29.46 -5.72
CA THR A 417 22.65 28.46 -4.83
C THR A 417 21.56 27.59 -4.22
N TRP A 418 20.47 28.16 -3.72
CA TRP A 418 19.38 27.39 -3.12
C TRP A 418 18.57 26.61 -4.15
N SER A 419 18.39 27.17 -5.35
CA SER A 419 17.84 26.44 -6.48
C SER A 419 18.72 25.24 -6.88
N ASN A 420 20.06 25.41 -6.84
CA ASN A 420 21.00 24.31 -7.09
C ASN A 420 20.99 23.27 -5.96
N LEU A 421 20.72 23.67 -4.71
CA LEU A 421 20.44 22.75 -3.60
C LEU A 421 19.09 22.03 -3.73
N GLY A 422 18.27 22.36 -4.75
CA GLY A 422 17.02 21.70 -5.06
C GLY A 422 15.79 22.31 -4.38
N PHE A 423 15.93 23.42 -3.65
CA PHE A 423 14.78 24.12 -3.08
C PHE A 423 13.90 24.72 -4.19
N GLY A 424 12.57 24.60 -4.02
CA GLY A 424 11.60 25.06 -5.02
C GLY A 424 11.44 24.13 -6.24
N LYS A 425 12.11 22.97 -6.27
CA LYS A 425 12.04 22.00 -7.38
C LYS A 425 11.44 20.68 -6.92
N SER A 426 10.72 19.99 -7.82
CA SER A 426 10.30 18.62 -7.56
C SER A 426 11.49 17.67 -7.52
N LEU A 427 11.46 16.71 -6.62
CA LEU A 427 12.42 15.60 -6.53
C LEU A 427 12.06 14.45 -7.45
N ALA A 428 10.81 14.43 -7.98
CA ALA A 428 10.25 13.40 -8.85
C ALA A 428 10.37 11.97 -8.27
N LEU A 429 10.19 11.85 -6.94
CA LEU A 429 10.23 10.56 -6.24
C LEU A 429 8.93 9.79 -6.39
N ILE A 430 7.80 10.42 -6.09
CA ILE A 430 6.43 9.92 -6.24
C ILE A 430 5.59 11.11 -6.72
N PRO A 431 5.57 11.38 -8.03
CA PRO A 431 4.95 12.59 -8.60
C PRO A 431 3.49 12.79 -8.21
N SER A 432 2.71 11.71 -8.04
CA SER A 432 1.28 11.78 -7.68
C SER A 432 1.02 12.37 -6.30
N ILE A 433 1.98 12.35 -5.37
CA ILE A 433 1.80 12.83 -4.00
C ILE A 433 2.81 13.91 -3.59
N GLU A 434 3.89 14.10 -4.35
CA GLU A 434 4.93 15.07 -4.00
C GLU A 434 4.42 16.50 -4.21
N THR A 435 4.58 17.33 -3.16
CA THR A 435 4.39 18.77 -3.25
C THR A 435 5.76 19.44 -3.40
N PRO A 436 6.08 20.03 -4.55
CA PRO A 436 7.34 20.74 -4.73
C PRO A 436 7.41 21.91 -3.76
N GLY A 437 8.61 22.23 -3.28
CA GLY A 437 8.84 23.40 -2.45
C GLY A 437 8.57 24.70 -3.23
N VAL A 438 8.59 25.80 -2.51
CA VAL A 438 8.49 27.14 -3.08
C VAL A 438 9.79 27.89 -2.82
N LEU A 439 10.37 28.47 -3.84
CA LEU A 439 11.46 29.44 -3.76
C LEU A 439 11.11 30.60 -4.68
N LYS A 440 10.73 31.75 -4.10
CA LYS A 440 10.35 32.95 -4.88
C LYS A 440 11.53 33.44 -5.72
N LEU A 441 11.24 34.05 -6.85
CA LEU A 441 12.25 34.64 -7.70
C LEU A 441 12.91 35.87 -7.02
N PRO A 442 14.19 36.18 -7.27
CA PRO A 442 14.92 37.22 -6.55
C PRO A 442 14.28 38.60 -6.62
N TYR A 443 13.66 38.95 -7.75
CA TYR A 443 13.00 40.25 -7.92
C TYR A 443 11.75 40.42 -7.03
N GLU A 444 11.18 39.32 -6.55
CA GLU A 444 10.03 39.34 -5.61
C GLU A 444 10.48 39.55 -4.16
N TRP A 445 11.81 39.47 -3.87
CA TRP A 445 12.29 39.56 -2.51
C TRP A 445 12.43 41.00 -2.07
N SER A 446 11.77 41.35 -0.98
CA SER A 446 12.05 42.54 -0.20
C SER A 446 13.39 42.40 0.57
N ASN A 447 13.92 43.49 1.11
CA ASN A 447 15.05 43.42 2.03
C ASN A 447 14.75 42.57 3.29
N ALA A 448 13.51 42.55 3.74
CA ALA A 448 13.10 41.68 4.83
C ALA A 448 13.15 40.21 4.43
N ASP A 449 12.70 39.88 3.22
CA ASP A 449 12.77 38.51 2.68
C ASP A 449 14.20 38.02 2.59
N LYS A 450 15.14 38.85 2.05
CA LYS A 450 16.55 38.50 1.99
C LYS A 450 17.12 38.19 3.38
N ARG A 451 16.81 39.02 4.37
CA ARG A 451 17.27 38.82 5.76
C ARG A 451 16.70 37.56 6.38
N THR A 452 15.39 37.35 6.29
CA THR A 452 14.71 36.17 6.89
C THR A 452 15.10 34.89 6.17
N ALA A 453 15.32 34.92 4.88
CA ALA A 453 15.82 33.82 4.07
C ALA A 453 17.15 33.24 4.60
N SER A 454 18.02 34.06 5.23
CA SER A 454 19.29 33.61 5.81
C SER A 454 19.14 32.50 6.85
N PHE A 455 18.01 32.43 7.51
CA PHE A 455 17.67 31.40 8.51
C PHE A 455 16.37 30.69 8.22
N GLY A 456 16.00 30.58 6.92
CA GLY A 456 14.98 29.67 6.42
C GLY A 456 13.53 30.13 6.60
N TYR A 457 13.26 31.42 6.54
CA TYR A 457 11.92 32.03 6.57
C TYR A 457 11.67 32.87 5.31
N GLY A 458 10.44 33.29 5.12
CA GLY A 458 10.08 34.31 4.12
C GLY A 458 9.87 33.76 2.71
N PRO A 459 10.83 33.89 1.77
CA PRO A 459 10.57 33.59 0.37
C PRO A 459 10.62 32.12 0.01
N MET A 460 10.73 31.22 0.99
CA MET A 460 10.87 29.79 0.75
C MET A 460 10.01 28.93 1.66
N ASN A 461 9.49 27.85 1.08
CA ASN A 461 8.96 26.70 1.79
C ASN A 461 9.54 25.43 1.16
N THR A 462 9.82 24.43 1.96
CA THR A 462 10.41 23.16 1.51
C THR A 462 9.69 21.98 2.14
N ASN A 463 9.71 20.85 1.46
CA ASN A 463 9.36 19.59 2.11
C ASN A 463 10.62 19.01 2.81
N LEU A 464 10.41 18.04 3.70
CA LEU A 464 11.51 17.49 4.50
C LEU A 464 12.54 16.71 3.66
N ALA A 465 12.12 16.14 2.52
CA ALA A 465 13.03 15.42 1.62
C ALA A 465 13.99 16.37 0.91
N GLN A 466 13.53 17.55 0.48
CA GLN A 466 14.40 18.59 -0.10
C GLN A 466 15.44 19.06 0.92
N LEU A 467 15.02 19.31 2.16
CA LEU A 467 15.93 19.71 3.23
C LEU A 467 16.99 18.62 3.50
N ALA A 468 16.57 17.36 3.59
CA ALA A 468 17.50 16.24 3.80
C ALA A 468 18.50 16.10 2.64
N ARG A 469 18.01 16.24 1.39
CA ARG A 469 18.86 16.22 0.19
C ARG A 469 19.93 17.30 0.23
N ALA A 470 19.58 18.52 0.62
CA ALA A 470 20.53 19.61 0.68
C ALA A 470 21.72 19.31 1.63
N TYR A 471 21.49 18.56 2.73
CA TYR A 471 22.56 18.15 3.64
C TYR A 471 23.54 17.14 3.04
N LEU A 472 23.21 16.47 1.92
CA LEU A 472 24.13 15.53 1.26
C LEU A 472 25.41 16.20 0.75
N VAL A 473 25.44 17.52 0.55
CA VAL A 473 26.66 18.26 0.20
C VAL A 473 27.82 18.02 1.19
N PHE A 474 27.49 17.74 2.47
CA PHE A 474 28.48 17.47 3.51
C PHE A 474 29.17 16.10 3.38
N GLY A 475 28.55 15.15 2.71
CA GLY A 475 29.13 13.82 2.47
C GLY A 475 29.69 13.62 1.06
N ASN A 476 29.50 14.61 0.18
CA ASN A 476 29.85 14.53 -1.24
C ASN A 476 30.75 15.69 -1.69
N GLU A 477 31.60 16.16 -0.78
CA GLU A 477 32.60 17.18 -1.09
C GLU A 477 32.01 18.46 -1.71
N GLY A 478 30.75 18.79 -1.35
CA GLY A 478 30.02 19.94 -1.90
C GLY A 478 29.21 19.64 -3.16
N SER A 479 29.17 18.41 -3.60
CA SER A 479 28.27 17.94 -4.65
C SER A 479 26.98 17.40 -4.04
N MET A 480 25.90 17.46 -4.79
CA MET A 480 24.59 17.01 -4.32
C MET A 480 24.04 15.94 -5.25
N PRO A 481 23.96 14.69 -4.80
CA PRO A 481 23.40 13.59 -5.58
C PRO A 481 21.87 13.72 -5.69
N ARG A 482 21.32 13.08 -6.72
CA ARG A 482 19.88 12.91 -6.84
C ARG A 482 19.38 11.88 -5.82
N LEU A 483 18.17 12.09 -5.28
CA LEU A 483 17.55 11.09 -4.42
C LEU A 483 17.06 9.90 -5.25
N LYS A 484 17.25 8.70 -4.70
CA LYS A 484 16.88 7.42 -5.30
C LYS A 484 15.95 6.67 -4.33
N LEU A 485 14.75 6.32 -4.79
CA LEU A 485 13.78 5.52 -4.04
C LEU A 485 13.63 4.10 -4.60
N PHE A 486 14.02 3.89 -5.86
CA PHE A 486 13.89 2.63 -6.59
C PHE A 486 15.24 2.14 -7.08
N GLN A 487 15.55 0.84 -6.94
CA GLN A 487 16.85 0.29 -7.34
C GLN A 487 17.02 0.19 -8.86
N ASN A 488 15.96 -0.10 -9.62
CA ASN A 488 16.05 -0.44 -11.04
C ASN A 488 15.50 0.63 -11.99
N PHE A 489 15.21 1.85 -11.51
CA PHE A 489 14.67 2.94 -12.32
C PHE A 489 15.73 4.01 -12.67
N ASN A 490 16.92 3.59 -13.07
CA ASN A 490 17.98 4.50 -13.53
C ASN A 490 17.71 4.92 -14.99
N LYS A 491 16.71 5.80 -15.21
CA LYS A 491 16.47 6.43 -16.53
C LYS A 491 17.15 7.77 -16.70
N PHE A 492 17.88 8.25 -15.69
CA PHE A 492 18.49 9.58 -15.76
C PHE A 492 19.95 9.50 -15.32
N ASP A 493 20.83 10.04 -16.15
CA ASP A 493 22.24 10.20 -15.87
C ASP A 493 22.49 10.90 -14.52
N GLU A 494 23.62 10.59 -13.90
CA GLU A 494 24.04 11.10 -12.59
C GLU A 494 24.36 12.60 -12.67
N ASP A 495 23.34 13.44 -12.57
CA ASP A 495 23.53 14.88 -12.37
C ASP A 495 23.91 15.15 -10.90
N ASN A 496 25.16 14.87 -10.57
CA ASN A 496 25.78 15.37 -9.33
C ASN A 496 26.08 16.86 -9.50
N VAL A 497 25.20 17.72 -9.01
CA VAL A 497 25.41 19.17 -9.07
C VAL A 497 26.47 19.58 -8.06
N LYS A 498 27.60 20.07 -8.50
CA LYS A 498 28.60 20.69 -7.64
C LYS A 498 28.11 22.06 -7.20
N VAL A 499 27.88 22.25 -5.88
CA VAL A 499 27.33 23.49 -5.32
C VAL A 499 28.40 24.27 -4.56
N PHE A 500 29.28 23.59 -3.81
CA PHE A 500 30.29 24.21 -2.96
C PHE A 500 31.66 23.57 -3.13
N LYS A 501 32.73 24.30 -2.73
CA LYS A 501 34.08 23.76 -2.66
C LYS A 501 34.22 22.77 -1.50
N ARG A 502 35.04 21.73 -1.67
CA ARG A 502 35.32 20.71 -0.65
C ARG A 502 35.81 21.30 0.68
N GLU A 503 36.74 22.22 0.61
CA GLU A 503 37.32 22.86 1.80
C GLU A 503 36.26 23.61 2.61
N THR A 504 35.41 24.40 1.92
CA THR A 504 34.30 25.15 2.54
C THR A 504 33.34 24.22 3.27
N VAL A 505 32.98 23.11 2.64
CA VAL A 505 32.10 22.11 3.22
C VAL A 505 32.72 21.45 4.45
N SER A 506 34.02 21.09 4.40
CA SER A 506 34.74 20.50 5.54
C SER A 506 34.77 21.44 6.74
N ASN A 507 35.03 22.72 6.50
CA ASN A 507 35.03 23.75 7.55
C ASN A 507 33.67 23.85 8.25
N ILE A 508 32.58 23.93 7.47
CA ILE A 508 31.23 24.02 8.05
C ILE A 508 30.82 22.72 8.71
N ALA A 509 31.19 21.53 8.19
CA ALA A 509 30.95 20.26 8.84
C ALA A 509 31.54 20.20 10.26
N ASN A 510 32.79 20.69 10.43
CA ASN A 510 33.43 20.81 11.74
C ASN A 510 32.72 21.83 12.65
N HIS A 511 32.18 22.90 12.10
CA HIS A 511 31.37 23.84 12.88
C HIS A 511 30.03 23.21 13.31
N LEU A 512 29.40 22.38 12.46
CA LEU A 512 28.18 21.62 12.79
C LEU A 512 28.45 20.51 13.84
N LYS A 513 29.63 19.88 13.85
CA LYS A 513 30.08 19.03 14.94
C LYS A 513 30.09 19.81 16.27
N ALA A 514 30.66 21.02 16.27
CA ALA A 514 30.67 21.85 17.46
C ALA A 514 29.27 22.32 17.92
N VAL A 515 28.30 22.43 17.03
CA VAL A 515 26.87 22.65 17.39
C VAL A 515 26.34 21.52 18.25
N VAL A 516 26.71 20.25 17.96
CA VAL A 516 26.30 19.08 18.71
C VAL A 516 27.13 18.91 19.97
N GLU A 517 28.42 19.14 19.93
CA GLU A 517 29.28 18.97 21.09
C GLU A 517 28.98 19.98 22.22
N ASN A 518 28.86 21.24 21.88
CA ASN A 518 28.84 22.38 22.84
C ASN A 518 27.86 23.49 22.44
N GLY A 519 26.87 23.20 21.57
CA GLY A 519 25.92 24.19 21.05
C GLY A 519 24.47 23.78 21.23
N SER A 520 23.59 24.39 20.42
CA SER A 520 22.13 24.18 20.45
C SER A 520 21.70 22.76 20.11
N GLY A 521 22.58 21.94 19.52
CA GLY A 521 22.32 20.55 19.14
C GLY A 521 22.79 19.51 20.14
N TYR A 522 23.21 19.88 21.36
CA TYR A 522 23.89 19.01 22.31
C TYR A 522 23.14 17.70 22.65
N ARG A 523 21.82 17.66 22.50
CA ARG A 523 21.02 16.45 22.75
C ARG A 523 21.03 15.45 21.60
N ALA A 524 21.56 15.82 20.44
CA ALA A 524 21.86 14.89 19.37
C ALA A 524 23.20 14.15 19.56
N LYS A 525 24.00 14.54 20.58
CA LYS A 525 25.30 13.92 20.89
C LYS A 525 25.11 12.45 21.26
N MET A 526 25.89 11.58 20.64
CA MET A 526 25.92 10.14 20.91
C MET A 526 27.24 9.70 21.54
N ARG A 527 27.18 8.66 22.35
CA ARG A 527 28.40 8.06 22.91
C ARG A 527 29.05 7.17 21.84
N GLY A 528 30.34 7.38 21.60
CA GLY A 528 31.10 6.57 20.64
C GLY A 528 30.92 6.97 19.16
N HIS A 529 30.07 7.94 18.84
CA HIS A 529 29.84 8.39 17.48
C HIS A 529 29.89 9.92 17.36
N GLU A 530 30.60 10.42 16.36
CA GLU A 530 30.60 11.84 16.05
C GLU A 530 29.35 12.22 15.25
N VAL A 531 28.73 13.31 15.63
CA VAL A 531 27.54 13.87 14.96
C VAL A 531 27.77 15.31 14.58
N ALA A 532 27.43 15.66 13.37
CA ALA A 532 27.29 17.04 12.91
C ALA A 532 25.84 17.34 12.55
N GLY A 533 25.35 18.52 12.90
CA GLY A 533 23.96 18.85 12.57
C GLY A 533 23.50 20.19 13.12
N LYS A 534 22.28 20.55 12.77
CA LYS A 534 21.66 21.82 13.12
C LYS A 534 20.22 21.67 13.57
N THR A 535 19.88 22.32 14.66
CA THR A 535 18.50 22.48 15.16
C THR A 535 17.75 23.56 14.40
N GLY A 536 16.44 23.35 14.24
CA GLY A 536 15.48 24.35 13.79
C GLY A 536 14.30 24.46 14.77
N THR A 537 13.80 25.67 14.95
CA THR A 537 12.56 25.95 15.68
C THR A 537 11.85 27.06 14.92
N VAL A 538 10.62 26.80 14.48
CA VAL A 538 9.87 27.68 13.59
C VAL A 538 8.46 27.86 14.14
N ASP A 539 8.04 29.10 14.30
CA ASP A 539 6.65 29.38 14.67
C ASP A 539 5.70 28.92 13.55
N VAL A 540 4.58 28.31 13.93
CA VAL A 540 3.62 27.81 12.96
C VAL A 540 2.96 28.97 12.22
N ARG A 541 3.02 28.96 10.89
CA ARG A 541 2.36 29.93 10.04
C ARG A 541 0.85 29.69 10.03
N LEU A 542 0.07 30.76 10.18
CA LEU A 542 -1.38 30.72 10.15
C LEU A 542 -1.91 30.83 8.71
N ALA A 543 -3.02 30.17 8.43
CA ALA A 543 -3.69 30.28 7.14
C ALA A 543 -4.14 31.71 6.82
N SER A 544 -4.45 32.49 7.86
CA SER A 544 -4.80 33.92 7.75
C SER A 544 -3.60 34.85 7.51
N GLY A 545 -2.40 34.30 7.37
CA GLY A 545 -1.15 35.08 7.34
C GLY A 545 -0.56 35.31 8.73
N GLY A 546 0.76 35.57 8.78
CA GLY A 546 1.50 35.73 10.04
C GLY A 546 1.80 34.40 10.74
N TYR A 547 2.20 34.51 12.02
CA TYR A 547 2.64 33.36 12.81
C TYR A 547 1.74 33.15 14.03
N SER A 548 1.68 31.92 14.51
CA SER A 548 0.92 31.55 15.70
C SER A 548 1.45 32.26 16.95
N LYS A 549 0.62 32.35 17.99
CA LYS A 549 1.05 32.87 19.30
C LYS A 549 2.19 32.02 19.85
N LYS A 550 3.09 32.67 20.64
CA LYS A 550 4.26 32.09 21.29
C LYS A 550 3.99 30.70 21.89
N GLY A 551 4.78 29.69 21.45
CA GLY A 551 4.70 28.31 21.96
C GLY A 551 4.17 27.28 20.96
N ASN A 552 3.58 27.68 19.85
CA ASN A 552 3.11 26.77 18.82
C ASN A 552 4.16 26.71 17.69
N VAL A 553 5.06 25.74 17.75
CA VAL A 553 6.24 25.66 16.91
C VAL A 553 6.35 24.32 16.19
N ASN A 554 7.00 24.32 15.04
CA ASN A 554 7.56 23.13 14.44
C ASN A 554 9.04 23.04 14.81
N THR A 555 9.51 21.84 15.13
CA THR A 555 10.89 21.63 15.55
C THR A 555 11.60 20.67 14.61
N TYR A 556 12.88 20.97 14.33
CA TYR A 556 13.69 20.24 13.36
C TYR A 556 15.06 19.88 13.94
N PHE A 557 15.61 18.81 13.41
CA PHE A 557 17.02 18.53 13.45
C PHE A 557 17.43 17.88 12.13
N SER A 558 18.44 18.46 11.48
CA SER A 558 19.08 17.87 10.29
C SER A 558 20.57 17.68 10.56
N GLY A 559 21.06 16.47 10.30
CA GLY A 559 22.45 16.15 10.60
C GLY A 559 22.89 14.82 9.99
N PHE A 560 24.13 14.45 10.28
CA PHE A 560 24.77 13.25 9.72
C PHE A 560 25.80 12.68 10.71
N SER A 561 26.13 11.41 10.50
CA SER A 561 27.11 10.67 11.30
C SER A 561 27.72 9.51 10.48
N PRO A 562 29.03 9.19 10.66
CA PRO A 562 30.10 9.99 11.28
C PRO A 562 30.35 11.33 10.58
N VAL A 563 31.23 12.18 11.12
CA VAL A 563 31.43 13.53 10.55
C VAL A 563 32.37 13.50 9.34
N GLU A 564 33.48 12.76 9.42
CA GLU A 564 34.49 12.72 8.34
C GLU A 564 34.01 11.91 7.12
N ASN A 565 33.42 10.72 7.37
CA ASN A 565 32.88 9.85 6.33
C ASN A 565 31.44 9.51 6.64
N PRO A 566 30.50 10.41 6.37
CA PRO A 566 29.10 10.21 6.73
C PRO A 566 28.51 8.94 6.11
N LYS A 567 27.92 8.08 6.95
CA LYS A 567 27.18 6.90 6.50
C LYS A 567 25.69 7.18 6.35
N TYR A 568 25.17 8.04 7.23
CA TYR A 568 23.75 8.34 7.29
C TYR A 568 23.51 9.83 7.45
N PHE A 569 22.60 10.37 6.65
CA PHE A 569 22.03 11.70 6.76
C PHE A 569 20.59 11.57 7.23
N MET A 570 20.19 12.36 8.21
CA MET A 570 18.84 12.30 8.74
C MET A 570 18.29 13.70 8.97
N SER A 571 17.07 13.93 8.48
CA SER A 571 16.28 15.11 8.81
C SER A 571 15.00 14.70 9.51
N ILE A 572 14.72 15.36 10.64
CA ILE A 572 13.55 15.12 11.48
C ILE A 572 12.72 16.38 11.62
N ASN A 573 11.40 16.22 11.57
CA ASN A 573 10.42 17.21 11.96
C ASN A 573 9.49 16.65 13.04
N LEU A 574 9.23 17.44 14.09
CA LEU A 574 8.10 17.22 15.00
C LEU A 574 7.16 18.42 14.88
N ASN A 575 5.92 18.16 14.52
CA ASN A 575 4.89 19.17 14.28
C ASN A 575 4.18 19.49 15.58
N LYS A 576 4.25 20.75 16.00
CA LYS A 576 3.58 21.30 17.20
C LYS A 576 3.76 20.45 18.47
N PRO A 577 5.02 20.15 18.89
CA PRO A 577 5.24 19.52 20.19
C PRO A 577 4.75 20.43 21.32
N LYS A 578 4.05 19.88 22.32
CA LYS A 578 3.41 20.62 23.42
C LYS A 578 4.12 20.41 24.76
N LYS A 579 4.77 19.27 24.94
CA LYS A 579 5.44 18.85 26.18
C LYS A 579 6.95 18.73 25.97
N CYS A 580 7.72 19.68 26.49
CA CYS A 580 9.16 19.67 26.45
C CYS A 580 9.74 20.04 27.83
N PHE A 581 11.01 19.63 28.05
CA PHE A 581 11.65 19.76 29.37
C PHE A 581 13.00 20.49 29.26
N ARG A 582 13.35 21.24 30.33
CA ARG A 582 14.61 21.98 30.39
C ARG A 582 15.77 21.03 30.73
N GLY A 583 16.77 21.00 29.83
CA GLY A 583 17.98 20.18 30.03
C GLY A 583 17.61 18.70 30.23
N TYR A 584 18.20 18.04 31.22
CA TYR A 584 17.90 16.69 31.66
C TYR A 584 16.94 16.65 32.85
N THR A 585 16.29 17.76 33.16
CA THR A 585 15.32 17.86 34.26
C THR A 585 13.88 17.65 33.77
N ASN A 586 12.98 17.25 34.66
CA ASN A 586 11.56 17.14 34.33
C ASN A 586 10.81 18.48 34.46
N LYS A 587 11.54 19.64 34.53
CA LYS A 587 10.92 20.94 34.59
C LYS A 587 10.38 21.32 33.20
N PRO A 588 9.09 21.67 33.07
CA PRO A 588 8.52 22.11 31.79
C PRO A 588 9.29 23.28 31.19
N PHE A 589 9.45 23.25 29.88
CA PHE A 589 10.12 24.29 29.14
C PHE A 589 9.49 24.43 27.74
N LYS A 590 9.68 25.58 27.09
CA LYS A 590 9.21 25.75 25.71
C LYS A 590 9.84 24.70 24.79
N CYS A 591 9.07 24.21 23.83
CA CYS A 591 9.57 23.26 22.85
C CYS A 591 10.48 23.96 21.83
N GLU A 592 11.63 23.37 21.60
CA GLU A 592 12.64 23.81 20.64
C GLU A 592 13.26 22.57 19.96
N GLY A 593 13.92 22.77 18.82
CA GLY A 593 14.64 21.68 18.15
C GLY A 593 15.66 20.99 19.04
N SER A 594 16.25 21.72 19.99
CA SER A 594 17.23 21.22 20.96
C SER A 594 16.66 20.19 21.96
N ASN A 595 15.41 20.35 22.39
CA ASN A 595 14.79 19.53 23.43
C ASN A 595 13.63 18.67 22.94
N SER A 596 13.53 18.47 21.63
CA SER A 596 12.54 17.63 20.96
C SER A 596 13.17 16.89 19.75
N ALA A 597 13.29 17.51 18.57
CA ALA A 597 13.78 16.84 17.36
C ALA A 597 15.23 16.32 17.49
N ALA A 598 16.12 17.00 18.23
CA ALA A 598 17.48 16.52 18.48
C ALA A 598 17.52 15.23 19.31
N ILE A 599 16.56 15.07 20.25
CA ILE A 599 16.41 13.84 21.02
C ILE A 599 15.95 12.69 20.11
N ALA A 600 14.95 12.95 19.25
CA ALA A 600 14.47 11.97 18.28
C ALA A 600 15.59 11.52 17.33
N PHE A 601 16.43 12.44 16.89
CA PHE A 601 17.61 12.16 16.06
C PHE A 601 18.58 11.23 16.79
N ASN A 602 18.94 11.56 18.04
CA ASN A 602 19.83 10.73 18.86
C ASN A 602 19.28 9.30 18.99
N GLU A 603 17.99 9.16 19.36
CA GLU A 603 17.37 7.85 19.57
C GLU A 603 17.34 7.00 18.29
N ALA A 604 16.98 7.59 17.14
CA ALA A 604 16.98 6.89 15.87
C ALA A 604 18.39 6.52 15.40
N MET A 605 19.29 7.51 15.34
CA MET A 605 20.63 7.34 14.79
C MET A 605 21.48 6.38 15.65
N ASN A 606 21.33 6.46 16.98
CA ASN A 606 22.04 5.57 17.90
C ASN A 606 21.61 4.10 17.70
N LYS A 607 20.31 3.83 17.51
CA LYS A 607 19.81 2.49 17.19
C LYS A 607 20.39 2.00 15.85
N ILE A 608 20.40 2.85 14.82
CA ILE A 608 20.86 2.50 13.48
C ILE A 608 22.36 2.20 13.46
N LEU A 609 23.17 3.04 14.09
CA LEU A 609 24.64 2.86 14.11
C LEU A 609 25.10 1.67 14.98
N ASN A 610 24.35 1.35 16.03
CA ASN A 610 24.70 0.25 16.94
C ASN A 610 24.13 -1.10 16.49
N ASN A 611 23.08 -1.15 15.67
CA ASN A 611 22.48 -2.40 15.19
C ASN A 611 23.43 -3.18 14.26
N GLY A 612 24.36 -2.52 13.57
CA GLY A 612 25.44 -3.18 12.83
C GLY A 612 26.39 -4.00 13.73
N ASN A 613 26.37 -3.77 15.05
CA ASN A 613 27.12 -4.56 16.04
C ASN A 613 26.29 -5.70 16.65
N TYR A 614 24.96 -5.65 16.58
CA TYR A 614 24.09 -6.73 17.10
C TYR A 614 24.02 -7.94 16.16
N ASP A 615 24.05 -7.73 14.83
CA ASP A 615 24.08 -8.84 13.86
C ASP A 615 25.38 -9.65 13.91
N LEU A 616 26.49 -9.04 14.33
CA LEU A 616 27.76 -9.74 14.53
C LEU A 616 27.77 -10.61 15.83
N GLN A 617 26.94 -10.29 16.82
CA GLN A 617 26.83 -11.10 18.05
C GLN A 617 25.83 -12.26 17.92
N LEU A 618 24.83 -12.17 17.03
CA LEU A 618 23.88 -13.26 16.75
C LEU A 618 24.41 -14.27 15.73
N ALA A 619 25.40 -13.90 14.92
CA ALA A 619 26.09 -14.81 13.99
C ALA A 619 27.25 -15.57 14.61
N GLY A 620 27.56 -15.34 15.89
CA GLY A 620 28.68 -15.91 16.65
C GLY A 620 28.28 -16.81 17.82
N ASN A 621 26.99 -17.24 17.91
CA ASN A 621 26.53 -18.22 18.91
C ASN A 621 25.85 -19.41 18.23
#